data_c4c2378a64b355cf6e6a8c22755c3ecb
#
_entry.id   c4c2378a64b355cf6e6a8c22755c3ecb
#
_cell.length_a   1.000
_cell.length_b   1.000
_cell.length_c   1.000
_cell.angle_alpha   90.00
_cell.angle_beta   90.00
_cell.angle_gamma   90.00
#
_symmetry.space_group_name_H-M   'P 1'
#
loop_
_entity.id
_entity.type
_entity.pdbx_description
1 polymer ?
#
loop_
_entity_poly.entity_id
_entity_poly.type
_entity_poly.pdbx_seq_one_letter_code
_entity_poly.pdbx_strand_id
1 'polypeptide(L)'
;MRVLALDHGDARCGCALSDPLGTLATPLDAVERPNTERGLQRIVRLIEERGVEQVVVGLPLTLAGEEGAQAALARAFAERLAGRVSIAVELYDERLTTRMAERGGEGDPDSRAAAHLLEGWLNRTRAR
;
A
#
# COMPACT_ATOMS: atom_id res chain seq x y z
N MET A 1 -13.62 -6.99 5.70
CA MET A 1 -12.31 -6.68 6.29
C MET A 1 -11.75 -5.40 5.71
N ARG A 2 -11.30 -4.48 6.55
CA ARG A 2 -10.74 -3.22 6.09
C ARG A 2 -9.24 -3.33 5.86
N VAL A 3 -8.82 -3.05 4.64
CA VAL A 3 -7.44 -3.22 4.19
C VAL A 3 -6.85 -1.86 3.79
N LEU A 4 -5.62 -1.61 4.21
CA LEU A 4 -4.87 -0.43 3.81
C LEU A 4 -3.75 -0.85 2.87
N ALA A 5 -3.72 -0.26 1.67
CA ALA A 5 -2.63 -0.46 0.74
C ALA A 5 -1.69 0.72 0.77
N LEU A 6 -0.40 0.43 0.73
CA LEU A 6 0.66 1.44 0.80
C LEU A 6 1.59 1.29 -0.41
N ASP A 7 1.75 2.38 -1.15
CA ASP A 7 2.70 2.46 -2.26
C ASP A 7 3.87 3.33 -1.79
N HIS A 8 4.92 2.65 -1.32
CA HIS A 8 6.05 3.29 -0.67
C HIS A 8 6.96 4.02 -1.66
N GLY A 9 7.23 5.29 -1.39
CA GLY A 9 8.26 6.06 -2.06
C GLY A 9 9.06 6.82 -1.01
N ASP A 10 10.26 7.29 -1.36
CA ASP A 10 11.11 8.02 -0.40
C ASP A 10 10.48 9.32 0.07
N ALA A 11 9.91 10.08 -0.88
CA ALA A 11 9.31 11.38 -0.57
C ALA A 11 7.92 11.24 0.01
N ARG A 12 7.14 10.30 -0.51
CA ARG A 12 5.74 10.11 -0.12
C ARG A 12 5.33 8.66 -0.22
N CYS A 13 4.40 8.28 0.63
CA CYS A 13 3.76 6.96 0.59
C CYS A 13 2.30 7.15 0.21
N GLY A 14 1.91 6.63 -0.94
CA GLY A 14 0.52 6.63 -1.35
C GLY A 14 -0.29 5.67 -0.49
N CYS A 15 -1.52 6.05 -0.16
CA CYS A 15 -2.37 5.28 0.73
C CYS A 15 -3.76 5.10 0.11
N ALA A 16 -4.30 3.90 0.22
CA ALA A 16 -5.67 3.61 -0.18
C ALA A 16 -6.31 2.68 0.82
N LEU A 17 -7.59 2.89 1.08
CA LEU A 17 -8.32 2.15 2.10
C LEU A 17 -9.52 1.45 1.48
N SER A 18 -9.73 0.19 1.83
CA SER A 18 -10.94 -0.51 1.42
C SER A 18 -12.10 -0.17 2.36
N ASP A 19 -13.32 -0.34 1.86
CA ASP A 19 -14.51 -0.28 2.71
C ASP A 19 -14.55 -1.51 3.63
N PRO A 20 -15.42 -1.52 4.64
CA PRO A 20 -15.50 -2.67 5.56
C PRO A 20 -15.80 -4.01 4.88
N LEU A 21 -16.47 -3.97 3.73
CA LEU A 21 -16.80 -5.19 2.97
C LEU A 21 -15.67 -5.63 2.04
N GLY A 22 -14.63 -4.81 1.88
CA GLY A 22 -13.52 -5.14 0.99
C GLY A 22 -13.87 -5.11 -0.49
N THR A 23 -14.79 -4.23 -0.89
CA THR A 23 -15.24 -4.15 -2.28
C THR A 23 -14.69 -2.95 -3.05
N LEU A 24 -14.46 -1.83 -2.36
CA LEU A 24 -13.98 -0.59 -2.99
C LEU A 24 -12.64 -0.16 -2.40
N ALA A 25 -11.81 0.40 -3.25
CA ALA A 25 -10.53 0.98 -2.86
C ALA A 25 -10.61 2.49 -3.04
N THR A 26 -10.44 3.25 -1.96
CA THR A 26 -10.50 4.70 -1.97
C THR A 26 -9.14 5.30 -1.68
N PRO A 27 -8.58 6.12 -2.60
CA PRO A 27 -7.31 6.78 -2.31
C PRO A 27 -7.47 7.80 -1.18
N LEU A 28 -6.48 7.85 -0.31
CA LEU A 28 -6.38 8.79 0.80
C LEU A 28 -5.26 9.79 0.51
N ASP A 29 -5.08 10.77 1.38
CA ASP A 29 -3.94 11.67 1.29
C ASP A 29 -2.65 10.88 1.49
N ALA A 30 -1.64 11.14 0.67
CA ALA A 30 -0.35 10.48 0.83
C ALA A 30 0.33 10.94 2.12
N VAL A 31 1.11 10.04 2.71
CA VAL A 31 1.90 10.37 3.89
C VAL A 31 3.30 10.77 3.44
N GLU A 32 3.75 11.95 3.84
CA GLU A 32 5.07 12.43 3.49
C GLU A 32 6.15 11.75 4.31
N ARG A 33 7.28 11.50 3.68
CA ARG A 33 8.49 10.95 4.30
C ARG A 33 8.22 9.73 5.19
N PRO A 34 7.73 8.64 4.59
CA PRO A 34 7.34 7.46 5.38
C PRO A 34 8.51 6.78 6.10
N ASN A 35 9.75 7.03 5.67
CA ASN A 35 10.92 6.43 6.30
C ASN A 35 11.37 7.15 7.57
N THR A 36 10.80 8.34 7.84
CA THR A 36 11.08 9.04 9.09
C THR A 36 10.18 8.49 10.19
N GLU A 37 10.59 8.68 11.42
CA GLU A 37 9.77 8.27 12.58
C GLU A 37 8.40 8.94 12.55
N ARG A 38 8.37 10.22 12.19
CA ARG A 38 7.12 10.97 12.11
C ARG A 38 6.18 10.41 11.04
N GLY A 39 6.73 10.11 9.86
CA GLY A 39 5.93 9.52 8.78
C GLY A 39 5.41 8.14 9.14
N LEU A 40 6.24 7.31 9.73
CA LEU A 40 5.84 5.98 10.17
C LEU A 40 4.73 6.06 11.23
N GLN A 41 4.86 6.97 12.19
CA GLN A 41 3.83 7.17 13.22
C GLN A 41 2.49 7.60 12.61
N ARG A 42 2.52 8.43 11.57
CA ARG A 42 1.28 8.85 10.89
C ARG A 42 0.56 7.66 10.27
N ILE A 43 1.33 6.74 9.69
CA ILE A 43 0.75 5.53 9.10
C ILE A 43 0.18 4.63 10.21
N VAL A 44 0.91 4.45 11.29
CA VAL A 44 0.42 3.65 12.43
C VAL A 44 -0.88 4.24 12.99
N ARG A 45 -0.94 5.56 13.12
CA ARG A 45 -2.14 6.25 13.61
C ARG A 45 -3.31 6.06 12.64
N LEU A 46 -3.05 6.15 11.35
CA LEU A 46 -4.07 5.91 10.32
C LEU A 46 -4.66 4.51 10.45
N ILE A 47 -3.81 3.52 10.66
CA ILE A 47 -4.22 2.13 10.87
C ILE A 47 -5.16 2.02 12.08
N GLU A 48 -4.78 2.64 13.18
CA GLU A 48 -5.58 2.61 14.40
C GLU A 48 -6.90 3.35 14.25
N GLU A 49 -6.87 4.56 13.71
CA GLU A 49 -8.06 5.40 13.56
C GLU A 49 -9.08 4.83 12.60
N ARG A 50 -8.63 4.13 11.57
CA ARG A 50 -9.53 3.60 10.53
C ARG A 50 -9.91 2.14 10.76
N GLY A 51 -9.45 1.54 11.83
CA GLY A 51 -9.78 0.15 12.12
C GLY A 51 -9.26 -0.83 11.07
N VAL A 52 -8.04 -0.59 10.57
CA VAL A 52 -7.43 -1.43 9.54
C VAL A 52 -7.09 -2.80 10.11
N GLU A 53 -7.43 -3.85 9.38
CA GLU A 53 -7.21 -5.23 9.80
C GLU A 53 -6.10 -5.94 9.05
N GLN A 54 -5.71 -5.38 7.89
CA GLN A 54 -4.68 -5.94 7.02
C GLN A 54 -3.99 -4.82 6.29
N VAL A 55 -2.65 -4.86 6.20
CA VAL A 55 -1.87 -3.91 5.39
C VAL A 55 -1.25 -4.65 4.22
N VAL A 56 -1.29 -4.03 3.05
CA VAL A 56 -0.66 -4.54 1.82
C VAL A 56 0.33 -3.48 1.36
N VAL A 57 1.60 -3.84 1.24
CA VAL A 57 2.66 -2.95 0.75
C VAL A 57 3.08 -3.40 -0.64
N GLY A 58 3.06 -2.50 -1.60
CA GLY A 58 3.49 -2.81 -2.96
C GLY A 58 4.98 -3.14 -3.02
N LEU A 59 5.32 -4.21 -3.71
CA LEU A 59 6.71 -4.61 -3.92
C LEU A 59 7.06 -4.37 -5.39
N PRO A 60 7.86 -3.33 -5.70
CA PRO A 60 8.19 -2.98 -7.08
C PRO A 60 9.30 -3.87 -7.63
N LEU A 61 8.92 -4.95 -8.30
CA LEU A 61 9.87 -5.84 -8.94
C LEU A 61 10.22 -5.33 -10.34
N THR A 62 11.39 -5.73 -10.85
CA THR A 62 11.77 -5.47 -12.23
C THR A 62 10.91 -6.33 -13.16
N LEU A 63 10.96 -6.07 -14.46
CA LEU A 63 10.23 -6.89 -15.44
C LEU A 63 10.66 -8.35 -15.41
N ALA A 64 11.92 -8.62 -15.03
CA ALA A 64 12.39 -9.98 -14.86
C ALA A 64 11.97 -10.65 -13.54
N GLY A 65 11.24 -9.92 -12.70
CA GLY A 65 10.79 -10.45 -11.41
C GLY A 65 11.82 -10.35 -10.30
N GLU A 66 12.85 -9.54 -10.49
CA GLU A 66 13.92 -9.39 -9.51
C GLU A 66 13.70 -8.18 -8.60
N GLU A 67 14.17 -8.27 -7.38
CA GLU A 67 14.12 -7.16 -6.43
C GLU A 67 15.32 -6.24 -6.66
N GLY A 68 15.04 -5.01 -7.09
CA GLY A 68 16.06 -3.96 -7.19
C GLY A 68 16.09 -3.11 -5.92
N ALA A 69 16.71 -1.93 -6.02
CA ALA A 69 16.86 -1.02 -4.88
C ALA A 69 15.50 -0.58 -4.30
N GLN A 70 14.52 -0.30 -5.15
CA GLN A 70 13.20 0.15 -4.68
C GLN A 70 12.47 -0.97 -3.94
N ALA A 71 12.60 -2.21 -4.40
CA ALA A 71 11.98 -3.34 -3.72
C ALA A 71 12.61 -3.56 -2.34
N ALA A 72 13.93 -3.40 -2.24
CA ALA A 72 14.62 -3.51 -0.96
C ALA A 72 14.13 -2.45 0.04
N LEU A 73 13.91 -1.21 -0.43
CA LEU A 73 13.40 -0.13 0.41
C LEU A 73 11.96 -0.40 0.87
N ALA A 74 11.12 -0.90 -0.04
CA ALA A 74 9.74 -1.24 0.29
C ALA A 74 9.67 -2.37 1.32
N ARG A 75 10.52 -3.37 1.16
CA ARG A 75 10.61 -4.50 2.10
C ARG A 75 11.06 -4.04 3.48
N ALA A 76 12.10 -3.19 3.54
CA ALA A 76 12.58 -2.64 4.82
C ALA A 76 11.50 -1.81 5.51
N PHE A 77 10.77 -1.01 4.75
CA PHE A 77 9.66 -0.22 5.28
C PHE A 77 8.56 -1.13 5.84
N ALA A 78 8.19 -2.18 5.10
CA ALA A 78 7.17 -3.13 5.54
C ALA A 78 7.57 -3.83 6.84
N GLU A 79 8.84 -4.19 6.97
CA GLU A 79 9.35 -4.81 8.20
C GLU A 79 9.29 -3.86 9.40
N ARG A 80 9.65 -2.58 9.18
CA ARG A 80 9.55 -1.58 10.25
C ARG A 80 8.10 -1.38 10.68
N LEU A 81 7.19 -1.29 9.72
CA LEU A 81 5.77 -1.14 10.01
C LEU A 81 5.23 -2.36 10.77
N ALA A 82 5.60 -3.56 10.32
CA ALA A 82 5.17 -4.79 10.98
C ALA A 82 5.59 -4.85 12.44
N GLY A 83 6.72 -4.23 12.79
CA GLY A 83 7.18 -4.15 14.16
C GLY A 83 6.41 -3.15 15.03
N ARG A 84 5.56 -2.32 14.43
CA ARG A 84 4.79 -1.28 15.13
C ARG A 84 3.30 -1.60 15.25
N VAL A 85 2.82 -2.62 14.54
CA VAL A 85 1.40 -2.96 14.51
C VAL A 85 1.21 -4.43 14.82
N SER A 86 0.02 -4.80 15.27
CA SER A 86 -0.31 -6.20 15.59
C SER A 86 -0.99 -6.92 14.44
N ILE A 87 -1.42 -6.18 13.42
CA ILE A 87 -2.08 -6.76 12.25
C ILE A 87 -1.06 -7.23 11.22
N ALA A 88 -1.49 -8.05 10.27
CA ALA A 88 -0.61 -8.57 9.21
C ALA A 88 -0.20 -7.48 8.23
N VAL A 89 1.07 -7.50 7.82
CA VAL A 89 1.62 -6.63 6.79
C VAL A 89 2.16 -7.54 5.69
N GLU A 90 1.54 -7.50 4.51
CA GLU A 90 1.87 -8.36 3.38
C GLU A 90 2.50 -7.56 2.26
N LEU A 91 3.48 -8.15 1.59
CA LEU A 91 4.05 -7.58 0.37
C LEU A 91 3.30 -8.13 -0.85
N TYR A 92 3.05 -7.29 -1.84
CA TYR A 92 2.30 -7.67 -3.03
C TYR A 92 2.99 -7.14 -4.29
N ASP A 93 3.14 -7.98 -5.30
CA ASP A 93 3.81 -7.65 -6.55
C ASP A 93 3.04 -6.57 -7.33
N GLU A 94 3.60 -5.37 -7.42
CA GLU A 94 2.98 -4.24 -8.11
C GLU A 94 2.79 -4.45 -9.61
N ARG A 95 3.55 -5.33 -10.23
CA ARG A 95 3.43 -5.57 -11.68
C ARG A 95 2.03 -6.00 -12.07
N LEU A 96 1.31 -6.61 -11.14
CA LEU A 96 -0.04 -7.09 -11.39
C LEU A 96 -1.07 -5.97 -11.53
N THR A 97 -0.71 -4.75 -11.16
CA THR A 97 -1.62 -3.60 -11.16
C THR A 97 -1.21 -2.47 -12.11
N THR A 98 -0.09 -2.61 -12.82
CA THR A 98 0.46 -1.55 -13.66
C THR A 98 -0.53 -1.00 -14.69
N ARG A 99 -1.27 -1.86 -15.36
CA ARG A 99 -2.26 -1.45 -16.37
C ARG A 99 -3.37 -0.60 -15.79
N MET A 100 -3.77 -0.90 -14.58
CA MET A 100 -4.85 -0.16 -13.92
C MET A 100 -4.38 1.24 -13.55
N ALA A 101 -3.14 1.37 -13.09
CA ALA A 101 -2.57 2.65 -12.74
C ALA A 101 -2.52 3.62 -13.93
N GLU A 102 -2.31 3.12 -15.13
CA GLU A 102 -2.22 3.92 -16.35
C GLU A 102 -3.55 4.56 -16.76
N ARG A 103 -4.67 4.05 -16.25
CA ARG A 103 -5.98 4.59 -16.60
C ARG A 103 -6.29 5.93 -15.96
N GLY A 104 -5.46 6.37 -15.01
CA GLY A 104 -5.71 7.59 -14.29
C GLY A 104 -6.83 7.46 -13.27
N GLY A 105 -7.36 8.56 -12.80
CA GLY A 105 -8.40 8.60 -11.78
C GLY A 105 -8.33 9.86 -10.96
N GLU A 106 -9.22 9.99 -9.97
CA GLU A 106 -9.23 11.12 -9.05
C GLU A 106 -8.27 10.90 -7.89
N GLY A 107 -7.85 12.00 -7.27
CA GLY A 107 -7.02 11.97 -6.08
C GLY A 107 -5.54 12.14 -6.36
N ASP A 108 -4.75 12.01 -5.31
CA ASP A 108 -3.29 12.12 -5.35
C ASP A 108 -2.71 11.01 -6.22
N PRO A 109 -1.82 11.31 -7.19
CA PRO A 109 -1.23 10.28 -8.05
C PRO A 109 -0.59 9.12 -7.30
N ASP A 110 0.09 9.38 -6.18
CA ASP A 110 0.70 8.32 -5.38
C ASP A 110 -0.36 7.43 -4.75
N SER A 111 -1.43 8.03 -4.28
CA SER A 111 -2.54 7.29 -3.66
C SER A 111 -3.41 6.59 -4.70
N ARG A 112 -3.46 7.08 -5.93
CA ARG A 112 -4.13 6.36 -7.01
C ARG A 112 -3.42 5.04 -7.32
N ALA A 113 -2.09 5.06 -7.30
CA ALA A 113 -1.31 3.83 -7.47
C ALA A 113 -1.61 2.85 -6.34
N ALA A 114 -1.71 3.34 -5.11
CA ALA A 114 -2.08 2.52 -3.97
C ALA A 114 -3.50 1.95 -4.12
N ALA A 115 -4.44 2.73 -4.65
CA ALA A 115 -5.81 2.28 -4.89
C ALA A 115 -5.85 1.14 -5.92
N HIS A 116 -5.07 1.26 -7.00
CA HIS A 116 -5.00 0.20 -8.01
C HIS A 116 -4.34 -1.07 -7.44
N LEU A 117 -3.32 -0.90 -6.61
CA LEU A 117 -2.69 -2.00 -5.89
C LEU A 117 -3.71 -2.74 -5.03
N LEU A 118 -4.51 -1.98 -4.29
CA LEU A 118 -5.53 -2.53 -3.42
C LEU A 118 -6.63 -3.25 -4.21
N GLU A 119 -7.08 -2.67 -5.32
CA GLU A 119 -8.06 -3.31 -6.19
C GLU A 119 -7.55 -4.67 -6.70
N GLY A 120 -6.29 -4.71 -7.13
CA GLY A 120 -5.67 -5.95 -7.58
C GLY A 120 -5.64 -7.00 -6.49
N TRP A 121 -5.25 -6.60 -5.29
CA TRP A 121 -5.19 -7.52 -4.15
C TRP A 121 -6.59 -8.02 -3.75
N LEU A 122 -7.57 -7.12 -3.68
CA LEU A 122 -8.96 -7.48 -3.35
C LEU A 122 -9.53 -8.44 -4.39
N ASN A 123 -9.32 -8.17 -5.67
CA ASN A 123 -9.82 -9.03 -6.75
C ASN A 123 -9.20 -10.41 -6.69
N ARG A 124 -7.91 -10.50 -6.44
CA ARG A 124 -7.21 -11.76 -6.31
C ARG A 124 -7.72 -12.57 -5.13
N THR A 125 -7.94 -11.91 -4.01
CA THR A 125 -8.43 -12.55 -2.79
C THR A 125 -9.84 -13.10 -2.99
N ARG A 126 -10.69 -12.35 -3.68
CA ARG A 126 -12.06 -12.78 -3.96
C ARG A 126 -12.14 -13.90 -4.99
N ALA A 127 -11.17 -13.98 -5.88
CA ALA A 127 -11.14 -15.01 -6.93
C ALA A 127 -10.81 -16.41 -6.38
N ARG A 128 -10.43 -16.49 -5.13
CA ARG A 128 -10.18 -17.77 -4.48
C ARG A 128 -11.48 -18.30 -3.82
#